data_263dc129edcd30cb9adf2c68afaedb06
#
_entry.id   263dc129edcd30cb9adf2c68afaedb06
#
_cell.length_a   1.000
_cell.length_b   1.000
_cell.length_c   1.000
_cell.angle_alpha   90.00
_cell.angle_beta   90.00
_cell.angle_gamma   90.00
#
_symmetry.space_group_name_H-M   'P 1'
#
loop_
_entity.id
_entity.type
_entity.pdbx_description
1 polymer ?
#
loop_
_entity_poly.entity_id
_entity_poly.type
_entity_poly.pdbx_seq_one_letter_code
_entity_poly.pdbx_strand_id
1 'polypeptide(L)'
;MPWAPGTQGPADNAERVVTGARALSPNLGERMMAAQVLGKAVVVRELLPQDLKIEIDQFTREEAVLSAHYLAYVVGKAHGRQMDEQTRDAWCREVSKRHGSDLDAPSWLWSSVVALAGNHEVGYLDHCRRYSLTRAA
;
A
#
# COMPACT_ATOMS: atom_id res chain seq x y z
N MET A 1 -0.83 -0.11 -4.41
CA MET A 1 -0.11 1.06 -4.93
C MET A 1 -0.55 2.29 -4.15
N PRO A 2 0.35 3.21 -3.76
CA PRO A 2 -0.02 4.41 -3.00
C PRO A 2 -0.66 5.52 -3.86
N TRP A 3 -0.91 5.26 -5.15
CA TRP A 3 -1.46 6.20 -6.10
C TRP A 3 -2.98 6.15 -6.12
N ALA A 4 -3.61 7.33 -6.11
CA ALA A 4 -5.05 7.41 -6.33
C ALA A 4 -5.41 6.91 -7.74
N PRO A 5 -6.62 6.34 -7.94
CA PRO A 5 -7.08 5.94 -9.26
C PRO A 5 -6.95 7.08 -10.29
N GLY A 6 -6.40 6.79 -11.46
CA GLY A 6 -6.20 7.76 -12.54
C GLY A 6 -4.91 8.59 -12.47
N THR A 7 -4.10 8.47 -11.42
CA THR A 7 -2.80 9.15 -11.32
C THR A 7 -1.68 8.26 -11.85
N GLN A 8 -0.76 8.84 -12.63
CA GLN A 8 0.46 8.16 -13.08
C GLN A 8 1.62 8.52 -12.17
N GLY A 9 2.31 7.50 -11.65
CA GLY A 9 3.52 7.69 -10.87
C GLY A 9 4.76 7.86 -11.76
N PRO A 10 5.91 8.27 -11.18
CA PRO A 10 7.20 8.36 -11.87
C PRO A 10 7.58 7.03 -12.54
N ALA A 11 8.37 7.10 -13.64
CA ALA A 11 8.84 5.93 -14.38
C ALA A 11 9.92 5.15 -13.63
N ASP A 12 10.80 5.84 -12.91
CA ASP A 12 11.85 5.24 -12.10
C ASP A 12 11.29 4.59 -10.83
N ASN A 13 11.70 3.36 -10.54
CA ASN A 13 11.18 2.60 -9.40
C ASN A 13 11.56 3.22 -8.05
N ALA A 14 12.75 3.78 -7.91
CA ALA A 14 13.18 4.43 -6.67
C ALA A 14 12.41 5.73 -6.45
N GLU A 15 12.21 6.54 -7.49
CA GLU A 15 11.38 7.74 -7.43
C GLU A 15 9.92 7.42 -7.07
N ARG A 16 9.38 6.32 -7.62
CA ARG A 16 8.02 5.86 -7.27
C ARG A 16 7.89 5.53 -5.79
N VAL A 17 8.89 4.85 -5.22
CA VAL A 17 8.91 4.52 -3.79
C VAL A 17 8.99 5.78 -2.94
N VAL A 18 9.90 6.71 -3.25
CA VAL A 18 10.08 7.96 -2.50
C VAL A 18 8.84 8.84 -2.59
N THR A 19 8.26 8.98 -3.77
CA THR A 19 7.04 9.79 -3.96
C THR A 19 5.86 9.16 -3.22
N GLY A 20 5.73 7.83 -3.26
CA GLY A 20 4.72 7.11 -2.49
C GLY A 20 4.90 7.28 -0.98
N ALA A 21 6.14 7.20 -0.49
CA ALA A 21 6.45 7.42 0.91
C ALA A 21 6.10 8.84 1.38
N ARG A 22 6.36 9.85 0.54
CA ARG A 22 5.98 11.26 0.83
C ARG A 22 4.46 11.45 0.83
N ALA A 23 3.72 10.76 -0.04
CA ALA A 23 2.26 10.80 -0.04
C ALA A 23 1.66 10.18 1.23
N LEU A 24 2.25 9.08 1.72
CA LEU A 24 1.86 8.42 2.97
C LEU A 24 2.27 9.23 4.20
N SER A 25 3.48 9.79 4.19
CA SER A 25 4.08 10.52 5.31
C SER A 25 4.50 11.93 4.88
N PRO A 26 3.62 12.93 4.91
CA PRO A 26 3.94 14.29 4.45
C PRO A 26 5.07 14.96 5.27
N ASN A 27 5.33 14.47 6.47
CA ASN A 27 6.41 14.93 7.35
C ASN A 27 7.71 14.13 7.22
N LEU A 28 7.82 13.31 6.17
CA LEU A 28 9.02 12.50 5.91
C LEU A 28 10.27 13.40 5.66
N GLY A 29 10.07 14.59 5.09
CA GLY A 29 11.15 15.50 4.74
C GLY A 29 12.12 14.89 3.74
N GLU A 30 13.43 15.10 3.95
CA GLU A 30 14.50 14.59 3.10
C GLU A 30 15.13 13.28 3.59
N ARG A 31 14.50 12.62 4.57
CA ARG A 31 15.00 11.36 5.15
C ARG A 31 14.99 10.19 4.19
N MET A 32 14.45 10.37 3.00
CA MET A 32 14.37 9.35 1.97
C MET A 32 14.58 9.97 0.60
N MET A 33 15.51 9.42 -0.17
CA MET A 33 15.85 9.91 -1.51
C MET A 33 16.03 8.76 -2.50
N ALA A 34 15.70 9.03 -3.76
CA ALA A 34 16.03 8.16 -4.87
C ALA A 34 17.46 8.42 -5.36
N ALA A 35 18.17 7.37 -5.71
CA ALA A 35 19.51 7.44 -6.25
C ALA A 35 19.76 6.33 -7.29
N GLN A 36 20.83 6.49 -8.06
CA GLN A 36 21.32 5.47 -8.97
C GLN A 36 22.69 4.96 -8.49
N VAL A 37 22.82 3.66 -8.29
CA VAL A 37 24.10 3.03 -7.92
C VAL A 37 24.38 1.87 -8.89
N LEU A 38 25.49 1.93 -9.60
CA LEU A 38 25.88 0.93 -10.61
C LEU A 38 24.77 0.64 -11.62
N GLY A 39 24.07 1.67 -12.08
CA GLY A 39 22.97 1.56 -13.05
C GLY A 39 21.67 0.98 -12.48
N LYS A 40 21.57 0.79 -11.17
CA LYS A 40 20.35 0.31 -10.49
C LYS A 40 19.70 1.43 -9.72
N ALA A 41 18.40 1.54 -9.86
CA ALA A 41 17.58 2.45 -9.04
C ALA A 41 17.55 1.95 -7.58
N VAL A 42 17.99 2.79 -6.64
CA VAL A 42 18.05 2.50 -5.22
C VAL A 42 17.37 3.58 -4.40
N VAL A 43 16.82 3.18 -3.27
CA VAL A 43 16.28 4.12 -2.28
C VAL A 43 17.25 4.19 -1.11
N VAL A 44 17.70 5.40 -0.81
CA VAL A 44 18.52 5.71 0.37
C VAL A 44 17.60 6.32 1.42
N ARG A 45 17.65 5.79 2.64
CA ARG A 45 16.87 6.34 3.76
C ARG A 45 17.73 6.47 5.00
N GLU A 46 17.42 7.47 5.81
CA GLU A 46 17.93 7.58 7.16
C GLU A 46 17.34 6.47 8.03
N LEU A 47 18.18 5.78 8.78
CA LEU A 47 17.74 4.81 9.79
C LEU A 47 17.70 5.51 11.16
N LEU A 48 16.56 5.45 11.80
CA LEU A 48 16.39 5.94 13.17
C LEU A 48 16.59 4.78 14.15
N PRO A 49 17.14 5.03 15.36
CA PRO A 49 17.28 4.00 16.39
C PRO A 49 15.96 3.36 16.82
N GLN A 50 14.83 4.01 16.53
CA GLN A 50 13.48 3.57 16.86
C GLN A 50 12.74 2.89 15.70
N ASP A 51 13.44 2.50 14.63
CA ASP A 51 12.84 1.71 13.54
C ASP A 51 12.44 0.33 14.09
N LEU A 52 11.25 0.27 14.67
CA LEU A 52 10.69 -0.97 15.21
C LEU A 52 10.31 -1.91 14.06
N LYS A 53 10.82 -3.13 14.11
CA LYS A 53 10.32 -4.21 13.27
C LYS A 53 9.00 -4.71 13.88
N ILE A 54 7.93 -4.49 13.15
CA ILE A 54 6.61 -5.00 13.55
C ILE A 54 6.50 -6.45 13.07
N GLU A 55 6.37 -7.39 13.99
CA GLU A 55 6.17 -8.80 13.71
C GLU A 55 4.66 -9.10 13.75
N ILE A 56 4.03 -9.11 12.57
CA ILE A 56 2.57 -9.22 12.40
C ILE A 56 2.03 -10.57 12.90
N ASP A 57 2.85 -11.62 12.83
CA ASP A 57 2.53 -12.98 13.30
C ASP A 57 2.38 -13.09 14.81
N GLN A 58 2.85 -12.09 15.56
CA GLN A 58 2.71 -12.01 17.02
C GLN A 58 1.49 -11.19 17.47
N PHE A 59 0.74 -10.60 16.55
CA PHE A 59 -0.42 -9.77 16.91
C PHE A 59 -1.56 -10.61 17.45
N THR A 60 -2.15 -10.12 18.54
CA THR A 60 -3.51 -10.51 18.91
C THR A 60 -4.50 -10.04 17.83
N ARG A 61 -5.70 -10.60 17.84
CA ARG A 61 -6.76 -10.19 16.91
C ARG A 61 -7.08 -8.69 17.03
N GLU A 62 -7.15 -8.18 18.25
CA GLU A 62 -7.43 -6.78 18.56
C GLU A 62 -6.34 -5.86 18.02
N GLU A 63 -5.07 -6.21 18.21
CA GLU A 63 -3.93 -5.46 17.68
C GLU A 63 -3.89 -5.50 16.15
N ALA A 64 -4.22 -6.63 15.54
CA ALA A 64 -4.30 -6.75 14.09
C ALA A 64 -5.41 -5.85 13.52
N VAL A 65 -6.59 -5.81 14.13
CA VAL A 65 -7.69 -4.93 13.72
C VAL A 65 -7.32 -3.46 13.89
N LEU A 66 -6.73 -3.07 15.00
CA LEU A 66 -6.29 -1.69 15.26
C LEU A 66 -5.23 -1.26 14.25
N SER A 67 -4.25 -2.13 13.97
CA SER A 67 -3.20 -1.88 12.98
C SER A 67 -3.77 -1.75 11.57
N ALA A 68 -4.72 -2.61 11.20
CA ALA A 68 -5.41 -2.53 9.90
C ALA A 68 -6.18 -1.21 9.75
N HIS A 69 -6.89 -0.76 10.77
CA HIS A 69 -7.58 0.53 10.77
C HIS A 69 -6.61 1.69 10.61
N TYR A 70 -5.48 1.67 11.33
CA TYR A 70 -4.46 2.70 11.22
C TYR A 70 -3.85 2.75 9.81
N LEU A 71 -3.49 1.60 9.24
CA LEU A 71 -2.94 1.52 7.88
C LEU A 71 -3.95 1.99 6.83
N ALA A 72 -5.21 1.58 6.96
CA ALA A 72 -6.28 2.05 6.08
C ALA A 72 -6.47 3.56 6.14
N TYR A 73 -6.43 4.14 7.35
CA TYR A 73 -6.48 5.59 7.55
C TYR A 73 -5.30 6.31 6.87
N VAL A 74 -4.07 5.82 7.03
CA VAL A 74 -2.87 6.43 6.42
C VAL A 74 -2.96 6.39 4.89
N VAL A 75 -3.35 5.24 4.31
CA VAL A 75 -3.53 5.08 2.86
C VAL A 75 -4.68 5.96 2.36
N GLY A 76 -5.80 5.99 3.06
CA GLY A 76 -6.95 6.85 2.72
C GLY A 76 -6.57 8.34 2.71
N LYS A 77 -5.80 8.79 3.70
CA LYS A 77 -5.27 10.17 3.75
C LYS A 77 -4.33 10.47 2.58
N ALA A 78 -3.48 9.53 2.19
CA ALA A 78 -2.58 9.69 1.05
C ALA A 78 -3.36 9.82 -0.27
N HIS A 79 -4.38 9.00 -0.48
CA HIS A 79 -5.25 9.10 -1.64
C HIS A 79 -6.04 10.41 -1.64
N GLY A 80 -6.64 10.79 -0.51
CA GLY A 80 -7.42 12.02 -0.39
C GLY A 80 -6.61 13.30 -0.68
N ARG A 81 -5.29 13.30 -0.42
CA ARG A 81 -4.41 14.43 -0.78
C ARG A 81 -4.13 14.53 -2.29
N GLN A 82 -4.26 13.42 -3.02
CA GLN A 82 -3.99 13.35 -4.46
C GLN A 82 -5.26 13.58 -5.30
N MET A 83 -6.45 13.54 -4.70
CA MET A 83 -7.73 13.74 -5.35
C MET A 83 -8.12 15.22 -5.31
N ASP A 84 -8.75 15.72 -6.37
CA ASP A 84 -9.50 16.97 -6.32
C ASP A 84 -10.75 16.82 -5.42
N GLU A 85 -11.38 17.93 -5.09
CA GLU A 85 -12.51 17.95 -4.17
C GLU A 85 -13.71 17.14 -4.71
N GLN A 86 -14.01 17.29 -5.99
CA GLN A 86 -15.13 16.60 -6.63
C GLN A 86 -14.93 15.07 -6.62
N THR A 87 -13.73 14.61 -6.95
CA THR A 87 -13.38 13.18 -6.93
C THR A 87 -13.43 12.63 -5.52
N ARG A 88 -12.93 13.39 -4.53
CA ARG A 88 -12.96 13.00 -3.12
C ARG A 88 -14.39 12.83 -2.61
N ASP A 89 -15.27 13.77 -2.91
CA ASP A 89 -16.68 13.73 -2.51
C ASP A 89 -17.43 12.58 -3.18
N ALA A 90 -17.17 12.34 -4.47
CA ALA A 90 -17.72 11.21 -5.20
C ALA A 90 -17.26 9.87 -4.58
N TRP A 91 -15.98 9.76 -4.26
CA TRP A 91 -15.40 8.59 -3.62
C TRP A 91 -15.99 8.35 -2.22
N CYS A 92 -16.08 9.39 -1.38
CA CYS A 92 -16.68 9.29 -0.06
C CYS A 92 -18.16 8.82 -0.13
N ARG A 93 -18.92 9.35 -1.06
CA ARG A 93 -20.32 8.93 -1.28
C ARG A 93 -20.41 7.47 -1.72
N GLU A 94 -19.49 7.02 -2.59
CA GLU A 94 -19.49 5.65 -3.08
C GLU A 94 -19.14 4.65 -1.98
N VAL A 95 -18.09 4.92 -1.21
CA VAL A 95 -17.64 4.04 -0.11
C VAL A 95 -18.67 4.01 1.03
N SER A 96 -19.43 5.12 1.23
CA SER A 96 -20.45 5.20 2.26
C SER A 96 -21.76 4.49 1.88
N LYS A 97 -21.90 4.02 0.65
CA LYS A 97 -23.07 3.21 0.26
C LYS A 97 -23.01 1.86 0.96
N ARG A 98 -23.98 1.62 1.84
CA ARG A 98 -24.16 0.32 2.48
C ARG A 98 -25.00 -0.58 1.56
N HIS A 99 -24.50 -1.77 1.30
CA HIS A 99 -25.18 -2.79 0.50
C HIS A 99 -25.42 -4.03 1.37
N GLY A 100 -26.58 -4.10 2.00
CA GLY A 100 -27.02 -5.22 2.85
C GLY A 100 -26.93 -4.96 4.35
N SER A 101 -27.54 -5.85 5.14
CA SER A 101 -27.67 -5.70 6.60
C SER A 101 -26.40 -6.06 7.37
N ASP A 102 -25.51 -6.85 6.78
CA ASP A 102 -24.42 -7.54 7.51
C ASP A 102 -23.01 -7.03 7.19
N LEU A 103 -22.86 -6.22 6.14
CA LEU A 103 -21.56 -5.67 5.74
C LEU A 103 -21.55 -4.15 5.85
N ASP A 104 -20.61 -3.63 6.61
CA ASP A 104 -20.40 -2.19 6.79
C ASP A 104 -19.64 -1.54 5.62
N ALA A 105 -19.70 -2.18 4.42
CA ALA A 105 -19.02 -1.76 3.20
C ALA A 105 -19.81 -2.16 1.95
N PRO A 106 -19.64 -1.43 0.82
CA PRO A 106 -20.21 -1.82 -0.46
C PRO A 106 -19.74 -3.24 -0.89
N SER A 107 -20.63 -4.02 -1.50
CA SER A 107 -20.33 -5.39 -1.96
C SER A 107 -19.16 -5.45 -2.95
N TRP A 108 -19.01 -4.43 -3.81
CA TRP A 108 -17.88 -4.35 -4.74
C TRP A 108 -16.53 -4.23 -4.01
N LEU A 109 -16.49 -3.53 -2.87
CA LEU A 109 -15.27 -3.40 -2.08
C LEU A 109 -14.85 -4.75 -1.49
N TRP A 110 -15.81 -5.49 -0.93
CA TRP A 110 -15.57 -6.85 -0.43
C TRP A 110 -15.08 -7.78 -1.54
N SER A 111 -15.76 -7.79 -2.68
CA SER A 111 -15.35 -8.60 -3.84
C SER A 111 -13.94 -8.25 -4.32
N SER A 112 -13.59 -6.97 -4.32
CA SER A 112 -12.24 -6.50 -4.69
C SER A 112 -11.18 -6.97 -3.70
N VAL A 113 -11.47 -6.98 -2.40
CA VAL A 113 -10.55 -7.47 -1.36
C VAL A 113 -10.29 -8.96 -1.52
N VAL A 114 -11.34 -9.75 -1.72
CA VAL A 114 -11.23 -11.21 -1.93
C VAL A 114 -10.44 -11.52 -3.21
N ALA A 115 -10.76 -10.82 -4.31
CA ALA A 115 -10.02 -10.99 -5.56
C ALA A 115 -8.54 -10.61 -5.42
N LEU A 116 -8.23 -9.51 -4.72
CA LEU A 116 -6.86 -9.08 -4.46
C LEU A 116 -6.09 -10.11 -3.63
N ALA A 117 -6.69 -10.64 -2.57
CA ALA A 117 -6.09 -11.67 -1.73
C ALA A 117 -5.76 -12.93 -2.55
N GLY A 118 -6.71 -13.43 -3.35
CA GLY A 118 -6.50 -14.57 -4.23
C GLY A 118 -5.40 -14.34 -5.27
N ASN A 119 -5.36 -13.15 -5.89
CA ASN A 119 -4.32 -12.79 -6.85
C ASN A 119 -2.93 -12.73 -6.20
N HIS A 120 -2.84 -12.24 -4.96
CA HIS A 120 -1.58 -12.21 -4.20
C HIS A 120 -1.10 -13.61 -3.89
N GLU A 121 -1.98 -14.50 -3.46
CA GLU A 121 -1.64 -15.90 -3.17
C GLU A 121 -1.12 -16.63 -4.41
N VAL A 122 -1.83 -16.52 -5.54
CA VAL A 122 -1.40 -17.09 -6.82
C VAL A 122 -0.05 -16.53 -7.26
N GLY A 123 0.14 -15.21 -7.18
CA GLY A 123 1.40 -14.55 -7.52
C GLY A 123 2.56 -15.01 -6.63
N TYR A 124 2.31 -15.19 -5.34
CA TYR A 124 3.30 -15.69 -4.39
C TYR A 124 3.71 -17.13 -4.71
N LEU A 125 2.74 -18.02 -4.92
CA LEU A 125 3.00 -19.42 -5.25
C LEU A 125 3.77 -19.56 -6.58
N ASP A 126 3.43 -18.75 -7.59
CA ASP A 126 4.15 -18.73 -8.87
C ASP A 126 5.59 -18.22 -8.70
N HIS A 127 5.80 -17.19 -7.89
CA HIS A 127 7.14 -16.72 -7.53
C HIS A 127 7.97 -17.81 -6.84
N CYS A 128 7.41 -18.48 -5.84
CA CYS A 128 8.07 -19.57 -5.13
C CYS A 128 8.46 -20.70 -6.07
N ARG A 129 7.57 -21.09 -6.98
CA ARG A 129 7.82 -22.15 -7.97
C ARG A 129 8.97 -21.76 -8.90
N ARG A 130 8.96 -20.55 -9.46
CA ARG A 130 10.03 -20.04 -10.34
C ARG A 130 11.38 -19.99 -9.62
N TYR A 131 11.38 -19.51 -8.39
CA TYR A 131 12.60 -19.44 -7.57
C TYR A 131 13.19 -20.81 -7.26
N SER A 132 12.34 -21.81 -6.95
CA SER A 132 12.77 -23.19 -6.71
C SER A 132 13.38 -23.80 -7.96
N LEU A 133 12.78 -23.60 -9.12
CA LEU A 133 13.28 -24.12 -10.41
C LEU A 133 14.62 -23.47 -10.80
N THR A 134 14.81 -22.19 -10.51
CA THR A 134 16.07 -21.49 -10.83
C THR A 134 17.25 -21.93 -9.96
N ARG A 135 16.98 -22.46 -8.76
CA ARG A 135 18.03 -22.97 -7.87
C ARG A 135 18.35 -24.46 -8.09
N ALA A 136 17.49 -25.18 -8.77
CA ALA A 136 17.69 -26.60 -9.08
C ALA A 136 18.44 -26.83 -10.41
N ALA A 137 18.67 -25.76 -11.17
CA ALA A 137 19.47 -25.74 -12.41
C ALA A 137 20.88 -25.21 -12.15
#